data_85e86db93113217c0a9a68bf0c5d3fae
#
_entry.id   85e86db93113217c0a9a68bf0c5d3fae
#
_cell.length_a   1.000
_cell.length_b   1.000
_cell.length_c   1.000
_cell.angle_alpha   90.00
_cell.angle_beta   90.00
_cell.angle_gamma   90.00
#
_symmetry.space_group_name_H-M   'P 1'
#
loop_
_entity.id
_entity.type
_entity.pdbx_description
1 polymer ?
#
loop_
_entity_poly.entity_id
_entity_poly.type
_entity_poly.pdbx_seq_one_letter_code
_entity_poly.pdbx_strand_id
1 'polypeptide(L)'
;MDDKAYLVTVEKDLEDLIPVFMGNRKKELDTLRVALATADFEQLRQLGHRMRGVGNSYGFAPISDIGKDVEDGARSGDRALLESAIVKYADFLSKVQITYE
;
A
#
# COMPACT_ATOMS: atom_id res chain seq x y z
N MET A 1 -6.40 -0.55 -21.88
CA MET A 1 -5.89 0.36 -20.88
C MET A 1 -6.93 0.60 -19.80
N ASP A 2 -6.58 0.38 -18.57
CA ASP A 2 -7.55 0.41 -17.49
C ASP A 2 -7.42 1.71 -16.71
N ASP A 3 -8.40 2.61 -16.91
CA ASP A 3 -8.43 3.89 -16.19
C ASP A 3 -9.39 3.86 -15.01
N LYS A 4 -9.72 2.68 -14.52
CA LYS A 4 -10.62 2.55 -13.39
C LYS A 4 -10.03 3.20 -12.14
N ALA A 5 -10.80 4.08 -11.54
CA ALA A 5 -10.48 4.58 -10.21
C ALA A 5 -10.74 3.49 -9.18
N TYR A 6 -9.95 3.51 -8.11
CA TYR A 6 -10.23 2.69 -6.93
C TYR A 6 -11.17 3.48 -6.03
N LEU A 7 -12.30 2.90 -5.70
CA LEU A 7 -13.31 3.56 -4.84
C LEU A 7 -13.20 2.98 -3.44
N VAL A 8 -12.95 3.85 -2.46
CA VAL A 8 -12.86 3.46 -1.06
C VAL A 8 -13.81 4.34 -0.25
N THR A 9 -14.63 3.71 0.58
CA THR A 9 -15.51 4.41 1.51
C THR A 9 -14.92 4.32 2.91
N VAL A 10 -14.73 5.46 3.53
CA VAL A 10 -14.11 5.58 4.85
C VAL A 10 -15.14 6.17 5.81
N GLU A 11 -15.12 5.71 7.08
CA GLU A 11 -15.95 6.29 8.10
C GLU A 11 -15.68 7.79 8.21
N LYS A 12 -16.73 8.58 8.27
CA LYS A 12 -16.61 10.04 8.32
C LYS A 12 -15.78 10.51 9.50
N ASP A 13 -15.82 9.78 10.60
CA ASP A 13 -15.05 10.11 11.80
C ASP A 13 -13.54 10.13 11.54
N LEU A 14 -13.07 9.45 10.49
CA LEU A 14 -11.66 9.39 10.13
C LEU A 14 -11.26 10.44 9.09
N GLU A 15 -12.22 11.24 8.59
CA GLU A 15 -11.98 12.16 7.49
C GLU A 15 -10.78 13.08 7.73
N ASP A 16 -10.67 13.63 8.94
CA ASP A 16 -9.60 14.56 9.27
C ASP A 16 -8.21 13.90 9.29
N LEU A 17 -8.16 12.58 9.43
CA LEU A 17 -6.91 11.83 9.48
C LEU A 17 -6.41 11.42 8.10
N ILE A 18 -7.29 11.43 7.10
CA ILE A 18 -6.96 10.86 5.78
C ILE A 18 -5.85 11.62 5.04
N PRO A 19 -5.79 12.97 5.04
CA PRO A 19 -4.69 13.64 4.35
C PRO A 19 -3.31 13.23 4.86
N VAL A 20 -3.14 13.12 6.17
CA VAL A 20 -1.88 12.67 6.78
C VAL A 20 -1.65 11.19 6.46
N PHE A 21 -2.69 10.38 6.57
CA PHE A 21 -2.62 8.96 6.23
C PHE A 21 -2.12 8.76 4.79
N MET A 22 -2.71 9.47 3.84
CA MET A 22 -2.32 9.36 2.43
C MET A 22 -0.90 9.85 2.18
N GLY A 23 -0.50 10.94 2.83
CA GLY A 23 0.88 11.43 2.75
C GLY A 23 1.88 10.40 3.23
N ASN A 24 1.57 9.71 4.33
CA ASN A 24 2.42 8.66 4.87
C ASN A 24 2.49 7.45 3.92
N ARG A 25 1.39 7.14 3.22
CA ARG A 25 1.39 6.04 2.24
C ARG A 25 2.28 6.37 1.04
N LYS A 26 2.30 7.61 0.61
CA LYS A 26 3.18 8.02 -0.50
C LYS A 26 4.65 7.92 -0.12
N LYS A 27 4.99 8.31 1.11
CA LYS A 27 6.36 8.13 1.64
C LYS A 27 6.72 6.66 1.74
N GLU A 28 5.78 5.84 2.16
CA GLU A 28 5.97 4.39 2.26
C GLU A 28 6.27 3.78 0.90
N LEU A 29 5.60 4.24 -0.15
CA LEU A 29 5.87 3.78 -1.51
C LEU A 29 7.33 4.04 -1.90
N ASP A 30 7.85 5.24 -1.59
CA ASP A 30 9.24 5.56 -1.88
C ASP A 30 10.19 4.65 -1.09
N THR A 31 9.87 4.39 0.18
CA THR A 31 10.66 3.49 1.02
C THR A 31 10.68 2.06 0.46
N LEU A 32 9.52 1.59 -0.02
CA LEU A 32 9.43 0.27 -0.67
C LEU A 32 10.34 0.19 -1.89
N ARG A 33 10.35 1.24 -2.72
CA ARG A 33 11.18 1.28 -3.91
C ARG A 33 12.68 1.21 -3.57
N VAL A 34 13.10 1.96 -2.57
CA VAL A 34 14.50 1.94 -2.13
C VAL A 34 14.86 0.58 -1.55
N ALA A 35 14.00 0.01 -0.71
CA ALA A 35 14.24 -1.29 -0.10
C ALA A 35 14.36 -2.39 -1.18
N LEU A 36 13.53 -2.34 -2.22
CA LEU A 36 13.65 -3.30 -3.32
C LEU A 36 14.96 -3.11 -4.08
N ALA A 37 15.32 -1.86 -4.37
CA ALA A 37 16.55 -1.54 -5.10
C ALA A 37 17.79 -2.02 -4.36
N THR A 38 17.77 -1.99 -3.03
CA THR A 38 18.90 -2.44 -2.19
C THR A 38 18.74 -3.89 -1.72
N ALA A 39 17.71 -4.58 -2.19
CA ALA A 39 17.41 -5.97 -1.82
C ALA A 39 17.28 -6.17 -0.30
N ASP A 40 16.70 -5.19 0.38
CA ASP A 40 16.48 -5.26 1.83
C ASP A 40 15.16 -5.97 2.10
N PHE A 41 15.18 -7.30 1.99
CA PHE A 41 13.98 -8.11 2.12
C PHE A 41 13.38 -8.07 3.52
N GLU A 42 14.20 -7.91 4.55
CA GLU A 42 13.67 -7.79 5.91
C GLU A 42 12.86 -6.51 6.08
N GLN A 43 13.36 -5.39 5.56
CA GLN A 43 12.60 -4.13 5.59
C GLN A 43 11.31 -4.25 4.79
N LEU A 44 11.37 -4.89 3.61
CA LEU A 44 10.18 -5.11 2.79
C LEU A 44 9.14 -5.94 3.54
N ARG A 45 9.58 -6.99 4.23
CA ARG A 45 8.68 -7.83 5.03
C ARG A 45 7.97 -7.01 6.10
N GLN A 46 8.73 -6.19 6.84
CA GLN A 46 8.18 -5.35 7.89
C GLN A 46 7.20 -4.32 7.35
N LEU A 47 7.53 -3.69 6.21
CA LEU A 47 6.64 -2.72 5.57
C LEU A 47 5.35 -3.38 5.10
N GLY A 48 5.44 -4.56 4.48
CA GLY A 48 4.25 -5.28 4.03
C GLY A 48 3.34 -5.67 5.19
N HIS A 49 3.94 -6.14 6.28
CA HIS A 49 3.17 -6.50 7.48
C HIS A 49 2.43 -5.28 8.03
N ARG A 50 3.10 -4.14 8.10
CA ARG A 50 2.49 -2.89 8.58
C ARG A 50 1.35 -2.43 7.67
N MET A 51 1.55 -2.53 6.35
CA MET A 51 0.52 -2.16 5.37
C MET A 51 -0.75 -2.98 5.55
N ARG A 52 -0.62 -4.28 5.85
CA ARG A 52 -1.79 -5.14 6.10
C ARG A 52 -2.64 -4.61 7.24
N GLY A 53 -2.00 -4.26 8.36
CA GLY A 53 -2.71 -3.76 9.53
C GLY A 53 -3.30 -2.38 9.29
N VAL A 54 -2.52 -1.47 8.71
CA VAL A 54 -2.95 -0.10 8.47
C VAL A 54 -4.11 -0.04 7.48
N GLY A 55 -4.05 -0.83 6.40
CA GLY A 55 -5.13 -0.86 5.43
C GLY A 55 -6.44 -1.29 6.06
N ASN A 56 -6.42 -2.36 6.85
CA ASN A 56 -7.62 -2.84 7.53
C ASN A 56 -8.15 -1.82 8.55
N SER A 57 -7.25 -1.18 9.29
CA SER A 57 -7.65 -0.23 10.34
C SER A 57 -8.37 0.99 9.78
N TYR A 58 -8.03 1.43 8.59
CA TYR A 58 -8.62 2.63 7.98
C TYR A 58 -9.65 2.31 6.90
N GLY A 59 -9.92 1.03 6.65
CA GLY A 59 -10.90 0.64 5.64
C GLY A 59 -10.38 0.61 4.22
N PHE A 60 -9.06 0.56 4.04
CA PHE A 60 -8.42 0.50 2.72
C PHE A 60 -8.00 -0.93 2.39
N ALA A 61 -8.98 -1.77 2.07
CA ALA A 61 -8.71 -3.18 1.75
C ALA A 61 -7.61 -3.38 0.69
N PRO A 62 -7.56 -2.57 -0.40
CA PRO A 62 -6.49 -2.74 -1.39
C PRO A 62 -5.08 -2.58 -0.81
N ILE A 63 -4.90 -1.69 0.18
CA ILE A 63 -3.61 -1.51 0.83
C ILE A 63 -3.22 -2.77 1.60
N SER A 64 -4.18 -3.38 2.30
CA SER A 64 -3.94 -4.64 3.02
C SER A 64 -3.56 -5.76 2.06
N ASP A 65 -4.24 -5.87 0.93
CA ASP A 65 -3.95 -6.91 -0.06
C ASP A 65 -2.57 -6.73 -0.68
N ILE A 66 -2.21 -5.50 -1.02
CA ILE A 66 -0.88 -5.19 -1.56
C ILE A 66 0.18 -5.47 -0.50
N GLY A 67 -0.08 -5.10 0.74
CA GLY A 67 0.83 -5.37 1.86
C GLY A 67 1.09 -6.85 2.05
N LYS A 68 0.06 -7.67 1.89
CA LYS A 68 0.21 -9.12 1.95
C LYS A 68 1.16 -9.62 0.87
N ASP A 69 1.01 -9.13 -0.36
CA ASP A 69 1.90 -9.52 -1.45
C ASP A 69 3.34 -9.08 -1.19
N VAL A 70 3.52 -7.88 -0.64
CA VAL A 70 4.86 -7.40 -0.28
C VAL A 70 5.48 -8.30 0.80
N GLU A 71 4.73 -8.61 1.83
CA GLU A 71 5.22 -9.47 2.90
C GLU A 71 5.57 -10.87 2.39
N ASP A 72 4.70 -11.47 1.59
CA ASP A 72 4.91 -12.80 1.04
C ASP A 72 6.10 -12.83 0.08
N GLY A 73 6.19 -11.82 -0.80
CA GLY A 73 7.31 -11.70 -1.73
C GLY A 73 8.63 -11.52 -1.02
N ALA A 74 8.65 -10.74 0.06
CA ALA A 74 9.86 -10.54 0.84
C ALA A 74 10.31 -11.82 1.55
N ARG A 75 9.36 -12.59 2.08
CA ARG A 75 9.68 -13.86 2.75
C ARG A 75 10.25 -14.90 1.81
N SER A 76 9.74 -14.94 0.58
CA SER A 76 10.16 -15.95 -0.41
C SER A 76 11.27 -15.45 -1.33
N GLY A 77 11.65 -14.17 -1.24
CA GLY A 77 12.65 -13.59 -2.15
C GLY A 77 12.13 -13.45 -3.57
N ASP A 78 10.82 -13.31 -3.75
CA ASP A 78 10.18 -13.24 -5.07
C ASP A 78 10.15 -11.80 -5.57
N ARG A 79 11.19 -11.41 -6.33
CA ARG A 79 11.30 -10.05 -6.84
C ARG A 79 10.16 -9.69 -7.79
N ALA A 80 9.70 -10.62 -8.60
CA ALA A 80 8.61 -10.35 -9.54
C ALA A 80 7.33 -9.98 -8.80
N LEU A 81 7.02 -10.69 -7.72
CA LEU A 81 5.86 -10.37 -6.89
C LEU A 81 6.04 -9.02 -6.22
N LEU A 82 7.22 -8.72 -5.69
CA LEU A 82 7.51 -7.45 -5.06
C LEU A 82 7.38 -6.28 -6.06
N GLU A 83 7.92 -6.42 -7.25
CA GLU A 83 7.81 -5.39 -8.28
C GLU A 83 6.35 -5.15 -8.67
N SER A 84 5.60 -6.23 -8.87
CA SER A 84 4.18 -6.15 -9.20
C SER A 84 3.38 -5.45 -8.09
N ALA A 85 3.65 -5.78 -6.84
CA ALA A 85 2.96 -5.18 -5.70
C ALA A 85 3.24 -3.68 -5.62
N ILE A 86 4.49 -3.27 -5.83
CA ILE A 86 4.87 -1.86 -5.77
C ILE A 86 4.22 -1.08 -6.91
N VAL A 87 4.15 -1.64 -8.11
CA VAL A 87 3.45 -1.01 -9.24
C VAL A 87 1.97 -0.84 -8.92
N LYS A 88 1.33 -1.87 -8.36
CA LYS A 88 -0.07 -1.78 -7.95
C LYS A 88 -0.29 -0.70 -6.90
N TYR A 89 0.63 -0.58 -5.95
CA TYR A 89 0.52 0.41 -4.89
C TYR A 89 0.62 1.83 -5.46
N ALA A 90 1.58 2.06 -6.36
CA ALA A 90 1.70 3.35 -7.03
C ALA A 90 0.44 3.69 -7.81
N ASP A 91 -0.11 2.72 -8.54
CA ASP A 91 -1.34 2.90 -9.31
C ASP A 91 -2.51 3.22 -8.40
N PHE A 92 -2.66 2.46 -7.31
CA PHE A 92 -3.74 2.69 -6.34
C PHE A 92 -3.64 4.09 -5.75
N LEU A 93 -2.47 4.50 -5.28
CA LEU A 93 -2.31 5.81 -4.64
C LEU A 93 -2.57 6.96 -5.59
N SER A 94 -2.32 6.78 -6.89
CA SER A 94 -2.54 7.82 -7.88
C SER A 94 -4.00 7.91 -8.34
N LYS A 95 -4.80 6.85 -8.14
CA LYS A 95 -6.15 6.76 -8.70
C LYS A 95 -7.26 6.62 -7.65
N VAL A 96 -6.91 6.48 -6.38
CA VAL A 96 -7.93 6.25 -5.35
C VAL A 96 -8.85 7.46 -5.21
N GLN A 97 -10.14 7.18 -5.16
CA GLN A 97 -11.17 8.16 -4.85
C GLN A 97 -11.82 7.76 -3.54
N ILE A 98 -11.85 8.68 -2.59
CA ILE A 98 -12.29 8.42 -1.23
C ILE A 98 -13.61 9.13 -0.99
N THR A 99 -14.60 8.37 -0.51
CA THR A 99 -15.87 8.91 -0.06
C THR A 99 -16.03 8.65 1.43
N TYR A 100 -16.86 9.42 2.07
CA TYR A 100 -17.07 9.31 3.52
C TYR A 100 -18.55 9.06 3.82
N GLU A 101 -18.79 8.24 4.86
CA GLU A 101 -20.15 7.99 5.30
C GLU A 101 -20.26 7.81 6.81
#